data_535e6bd371e8eb95f2e8fd2f14b3767c
#
_entry.id   535e6bd371e8eb95f2e8fd2f14b3767c
#
_cell.length_a   1.000
_cell.length_b   1.000
_cell.length_c   1.000
_cell.angle_alpha   90.00
_cell.angle_beta   90.00
_cell.angle_gamma   90.00
#
_symmetry.space_group_name_H-M   'P 1'
#
loop_
_entity.id
_entity.type
_entity.pdbx_description
1 polymer ?
#
loop_
_entity_poly.entity_id
_entity_poly.type
_entity_poly.pdbx_seq_one_letter_code
_entity_poly.pdbx_strand_id
1 'polypeptide(L)' 'MKVLINNKEVETEAVTLLQVTNELSLPAQGVAVAVDNRMVPRAEWTDYALSEGISIVIIKAACGG' A
#
# COMPACT_ATOMS: atom_id res chain seq x y z
N MET A 1 12.66 -7.28 1.43
CA MET A 1 11.60 -7.73 2.37
C MET A 1 10.38 -8.16 1.58
N LYS A 2 9.70 -9.17 2.04
CA LYS A 2 8.47 -9.63 1.40
C LYS A 2 7.26 -9.06 2.09
N VAL A 3 6.32 -8.59 1.29
CA VAL A 3 5.03 -8.13 1.80
C VAL A 3 3.94 -8.79 0.99
N LEU A 4 2.72 -8.78 1.52
CA LEU A 4 1.57 -9.28 0.77
C LEU A 4 0.81 -8.08 0.25
N ILE A 5 0.59 -8.06 -1.06
CA ILE A 5 -0.19 -7.00 -1.68
C ILE A 5 -1.36 -7.66 -2.38
N ASN A 6 -2.57 -7.41 -1.88
CA ASN A 6 -3.79 -8.06 -2.37
C ASN A 6 -3.62 -9.58 -2.38
N ASN A 7 -3.04 -10.11 -1.28
CA ASN A 7 -2.81 -11.54 -1.06
C ASN A 7 -1.75 -12.15 -1.96
N LYS A 8 -0.95 -11.33 -2.63
CA LYS A 8 0.17 -11.81 -3.42
C LYS A 8 1.48 -11.44 -2.76
N GLU A 9 2.40 -12.38 -2.69
CA GLU A 9 3.73 -12.07 -2.17
C GLU A 9 4.49 -11.21 -3.15
N VAL A 10 5.04 -10.12 -2.65
CA VAL A 10 5.81 -9.18 -3.46
C VAL A 10 7.11 -8.87 -2.72
N GLU A 11 8.22 -9.00 -3.43
CA GLU A 11 9.51 -8.62 -2.89
C GLU A 11 9.69 -7.13 -3.12
N THR A 12 10.01 -6.39 -2.06
CA THR A 12 10.19 -4.95 -2.18
C THR A 12 11.34 -4.48 -1.31
N GLU A 13 11.98 -3.41 -1.72
CA GLU A 13 12.96 -2.74 -0.89
C GLU A 13 12.37 -1.54 -0.16
N ALA A 14 11.09 -1.28 -0.37
CA ALA A 14 10.42 -0.19 0.32
C ALA A 14 10.39 -0.43 1.82
N VAL A 15 10.51 0.63 2.59
CA VAL A 15 10.43 0.56 4.06
C VAL A 15 9.22 1.28 4.58
N THR A 16 8.54 2.09 3.77
CA THR A 16 7.32 2.77 4.16
C THR A 16 6.22 2.47 3.17
N LEU A 17 4.99 2.70 3.60
CA LEU A 17 3.84 2.47 2.74
C LEU A 17 3.87 3.38 1.52
N LEU A 18 4.31 4.63 1.70
CA LEU A 18 4.42 5.54 0.58
C LEU A 18 5.38 5.00 -0.48
N GLN A 19 6.51 4.44 -0.04
CA GLN A 19 7.49 3.91 -0.99
C GLN A 19 6.93 2.75 -1.79
N VAL A 20 6.18 1.86 -1.14
CA VAL A 20 5.61 0.72 -1.88
C VAL A 20 4.55 1.17 -2.88
N THR A 21 3.77 2.18 -2.53
CA THR A 21 2.77 2.70 -3.48
C THR A 21 3.45 3.38 -4.65
N ASN A 22 4.59 4.03 -4.43
CA ASN A 22 5.35 4.62 -5.53
C ASN A 22 5.93 3.54 -6.44
N GLU A 23 6.41 2.45 -5.88
CA GLU A 23 6.91 1.34 -6.70
C GLU A 23 5.83 0.76 -7.59
N LEU A 24 4.61 0.75 -7.10
CA LEU A 24 3.48 0.20 -7.86
C LEU A 24 2.90 1.21 -8.84
N SER A 25 3.43 2.41 -8.87
CA SER A 25 2.98 3.47 -9.78
C SER A 25 1.48 3.77 -9.62
N LEU A 26 1.02 3.77 -8.37
CA LEU A 26 -0.39 4.02 -8.10
C LEU A 26 -0.72 5.49 -8.30
N PRO A 27 -1.94 5.78 -8.78
CA PRO A 27 -2.34 7.19 -8.95
C PRO A 27 -2.45 7.89 -7.61
N ALA A 28 -2.29 9.20 -7.65
CA ALA A 28 -2.35 10.01 -6.43
C ALA A 28 -3.75 10.07 -5.82
N GLN A 29 -4.77 9.81 -6.61
CA GLN A 29 -6.16 9.89 -6.15
C GLN A 29 -6.90 8.63 -6.55
N GLY A 30 -7.99 8.35 -5.87
CA GLY A 30 -8.81 7.21 -6.19
C GLY A 30 -8.26 5.89 -5.68
N VAL A 31 -7.31 5.94 -4.77
CA VAL A 31 -6.71 4.73 -4.21
C VAL A 31 -6.80 4.78 -2.70
N ALA A 32 -7.30 3.71 -2.11
CA ALA A 32 -7.30 3.52 -0.68
C ALA A 32 -6.38 2.36 -0.34
N VAL A 33 -5.72 2.44 0.79
CA VAL A 33 -4.80 1.39 1.23
C VAL A 33 -5.19 0.98 2.64
N ALA A 34 -5.27 -0.33 2.86
CA ALA A 34 -5.49 -0.88 4.18
C ALA A 34 -4.31 -1.79 4.53
N VAL A 35 -3.91 -1.76 5.79
CA VAL A 35 -2.85 -2.61 6.30
C VAL A 35 -3.42 -3.39 7.47
N ASP A 36 -3.34 -4.72 7.40
CA ASP A 36 -3.88 -5.62 8.42
C ASP A 36 -5.34 -5.28 8.73
N ASN A 37 -6.12 -5.05 7.67
CA ASN A 37 -7.55 -4.73 7.75
C ASN A 37 -7.86 -3.36 8.34
N ARG A 38 -6.87 -2.46 8.39
CA ARG A 38 -7.08 -1.10 8.86
C ARG A 38 -6.79 -0.12 7.75
N MET A 39 -7.71 0.78 7.50
CA MET A 39 -7.49 1.84 6.51
C MET A 39 -6.40 2.77 7.02
N VAL A 40 -5.47 3.09 6.13
CA VAL A 40 -4.37 4.01 6.44
C VAL A 40 -4.56 5.27 5.61
N PRO A 41 -4.81 6.42 6.25
CA PRO A 41 -4.95 7.67 5.51
C PRO A 41 -3.68 7.99 4.73
N ARG A 42 -3.85 8.57 3.57
CA ARG A 42 -2.72 8.90 2.71
C ARG A 42 -1.66 9.74 3.43
N ALA A 43 -2.10 10.64 4.31
CA ALA A 43 -1.17 11.49 5.04
C ALA A 43 -0.24 10.71 5.96
N GLU A 44 -0.58 9.47 6.31
CA GLU A 44 0.24 8.64 7.18
C GLU A 44 1.15 7.69 6.41
N TRP A 45 1.03 7.62 5.10
CA TRP A 45 1.82 6.67 4.31
C TRP A 45 3.32 6.92 4.43
N THR A 46 3.72 8.19 4.52
CA THR A 46 5.13 8.56 4.61
C THR A 46 5.79 7.99 5.86
N ASP A 47 5.03 7.94 6.95
CA ASP A 47 5.57 7.51 8.24
C ASP A 47 5.17 6.08 8.60
N TYR A 48 4.44 5.40 7.74
CA TYR A 48 3.96 4.06 8.04
C TYR A 48 5.03 3.03 7.68
N ALA A 49 5.71 2.52 8.70
CA ALA A 49 6.78 1.56 8.50
C ALA A 49 6.22 0.20 8.13
N LEU A 50 6.86 -0.45 7.17
CA LEU A 50 6.49 -1.80 6.75
C LEU A 50 7.26 -2.82 7.57
N SER A 51 6.73 -4.04 7.65
CA SER A 51 7.42 -5.15 8.27
C SER A 51 7.26 -6.38 7.41
N GLU A 52 8.15 -7.35 7.63
CA GLU A 52 8.15 -8.58 6.84
C GLU A 52 6.80 -9.28 6.95
N GLY A 53 6.23 -9.63 5.81
CA GLY A 53 4.97 -10.37 5.78
C GLY A 53 3.73 -9.53 6.00
N ILE A 54 3.87 -8.20 6.08
CA ILE A 54 2.73 -7.32 6.32
C ILE A 54 1.72 -7.44 5.17
N SER A 55 0.44 -7.41 5.51
CA SER A 55 -0.62 -7.55 4.52
C SER A 55 -1.15 -6.18 4.12
N ILE A 56 -1.02 -5.87 2.85
CA ILE A 56 -1.44 -4.58 2.30
C ILE A 56 -2.53 -4.85 1.28
N VAL A 57 -3.66 -4.16 1.43
CA VAL A 57 -4.75 -4.25 0.48
C VAL A 57 -4.89 -2.90 -0.20
N ILE A 58 -4.84 -2.91 -1.53
CA ILE A 58 -4.96 -1.70 -2.31
C ILE A 58 -6.29 -1.72 -3.02
N ILE A 59 -7.09 -0.71 -2.78
CA ILE A 59 -8.42 -0.60 -3.33
C ILE A 59 -8.43 0.59 -4.28
N LYS A 60 -8.65 0.32 -5.55
CA LYS A 60 -8.77 1.38 -6.53
C LYS A 60 -10.23 1.75 -6.66
N ALA A 61 -10.55 3.00 -6.37
CA ALA A 61 -11.90 3.46 -6.57
C ALA A 61 -12.12 3.57 -8.06
N ALA A 62 -13.08 2.83 -8.54
CA ALA A 62 -13.49 2.96 -9.93
C ALA A 62 -14.38 4.18 -10.03
N CYS A 63 -13.84 5.34 -9.82
CA CYS A 63 -14.64 6.52 -10.04
C CYS A 63 -14.73 6.66 -11.55
N GLY A 64 -15.85 6.32 -12.07
CA GLY A 64 -16.08 6.41 -13.49
C GLY A 64 -16.02 7.84 -14.00
N GLY A 65 -15.14 8.54 -13.52
CA GLY A 65 -15.04 9.87 -14.02
C GLY A 65 -13.72 10.33 -13.72
#